data_5499e1cc20966f720f4789389c40d18e
#
_entry.id   5499e1cc20966f720f4789389c40d18e
#
_cell.length_a   1.000
_cell.length_b   1.000
_cell.length_c   1.000
_cell.angle_alpha   90.00
_cell.angle_beta   90.00
_cell.angle_gamma   90.00
#
_symmetry.space_group_name_H-M   'P 1'
#
loop_
_entity.id
_entity.type
_entity.pdbx_description
1 polymer ?
#
loop_
_entity_poly.entity_id
_entity_poly.type
_entity_poly.pdbx_seq_one_letter_code
_entity_poly.pdbx_strand_id
1 'polypeptide(L)'
;MKSSYSNDDVEILLKDISGLVEPLPADVREQYIQKGIHYCEMLPLEYRPSERYMSAYRNALENYSRPTAKAVCVLAEKLYRKKSGRLVIVSLARAGIPIGILVKRYLKNKYDVDIKHYAISIIRGRGIDCNAIDYILDKYDAPQVQFVDGWIGKGAILSQLKEALQNYPELDTELGVVSDPANLTELCGTHEDILIPSSC
;
A
#
# COMPACT_ATOMS: atom_id res chain seq x y z
N MET A 1 -18.17 -1.59 3.08
CA MET A 1 -17.66 -0.95 1.84
C MET A 1 -17.62 -1.98 0.72
N LYS A 2 -18.09 -1.65 -0.49
CA LYS A 2 -17.91 -2.53 -1.66
C LYS A 2 -16.46 -2.43 -2.12
N SER A 3 -15.75 -3.55 -2.20
CA SER A 3 -14.37 -3.63 -2.67
C SER A 3 -14.26 -4.69 -3.76
N SER A 4 -13.30 -4.53 -4.67
CA SER A 4 -12.93 -5.55 -5.65
C SER A 4 -12.08 -6.68 -5.04
N TYR A 5 -11.58 -6.49 -3.81
CA TYR A 5 -10.82 -7.50 -3.08
C TYR A 5 -11.72 -8.36 -2.20
N SER A 6 -11.33 -9.63 -1.99
CA SER A 6 -11.99 -10.53 -1.05
C SER A 6 -11.72 -10.11 0.40
N ASN A 7 -12.70 -10.25 1.28
CA ASN A 7 -12.50 -10.05 2.71
C ASN A 7 -11.51 -11.07 3.31
N ASP A 8 -11.34 -12.22 2.69
CA ASP A 8 -10.31 -13.18 3.08
C ASP A 8 -8.89 -12.69 2.79
N ASP A 9 -8.73 -11.79 1.82
CA ASP A 9 -7.43 -11.24 1.44
C ASP A 9 -7.06 -10.00 2.26
N VAL A 10 -8.03 -9.13 2.54
CA VAL A 10 -7.79 -7.87 3.24
C VAL A 10 -9.05 -7.31 3.90
N GLU A 11 -8.91 -6.84 5.13
CA GLU A 11 -9.90 -6.01 5.81
C GLU A 11 -9.56 -4.53 5.59
N ILE A 12 -10.47 -3.80 4.92
CA ILE A 12 -10.24 -2.41 4.55
C ILE A 12 -10.83 -1.49 5.62
N LEU A 13 -9.96 -0.84 6.39
CA LEU A 13 -10.33 0.09 7.46
C LEU A 13 -10.47 1.53 6.92
N LEU A 14 -11.32 1.70 5.91
CA LEU A 14 -11.61 2.99 5.29
C LEU A 14 -13.11 3.26 5.34
N LYS A 15 -13.48 4.55 5.42
CA LYS A 15 -14.89 4.96 5.32
C LYS A 15 -15.35 4.95 3.87
N ASP A 16 -16.56 4.46 3.64
CA ASP A 16 -17.21 4.58 2.34
C ASP A 16 -17.74 6.00 2.16
N ILE A 17 -17.19 6.71 1.20
CA ILE A 17 -17.60 8.07 0.82
C ILE A 17 -18.33 8.11 -0.52
N SER A 18 -18.79 6.98 -1.02
CA SER A 18 -19.53 6.90 -2.27
C SER A 18 -20.78 7.77 -2.22
N GLY A 19 -20.91 8.67 -3.20
CA GLY A 19 -22.01 9.63 -3.27
C GLY A 19 -21.89 10.86 -2.35
N LEU A 20 -20.83 10.99 -1.56
CA LEU A 20 -20.55 12.19 -0.75
C LEU A 20 -19.69 13.22 -1.49
N VAL A 21 -18.92 12.79 -2.47
CA VAL A 21 -18.02 13.64 -3.26
C VAL A 21 -18.22 13.33 -4.74
N GLU A 22 -18.47 14.35 -5.54
CA GLU A 22 -18.59 14.23 -6.98
C GLU A 22 -17.22 14.19 -7.65
N PRO A 23 -16.96 13.26 -8.59
CA PRO A 23 -15.72 13.21 -9.35
C PRO A 23 -15.55 14.46 -10.22
N LEU A 24 -14.34 15.01 -10.26
CA LEU A 24 -14.02 16.22 -11.02
C LEU A 24 -13.07 15.92 -12.18
N PRO A 25 -13.26 16.61 -13.34
CA PRO A 25 -12.30 16.58 -14.44
C PRO A 25 -10.90 17.04 -14.00
N ALA A 26 -9.86 16.61 -14.73
CA ALA A 26 -8.47 16.89 -14.35
C ALA A 26 -8.14 18.38 -14.35
N ASP A 27 -8.64 19.14 -15.33
CA ASP A 27 -8.43 20.59 -15.45
C ASP A 27 -9.09 21.38 -14.29
N VAL A 28 -10.27 20.97 -13.85
CA VAL A 28 -10.95 21.56 -12.69
C VAL A 28 -10.20 21.26 -11.40
N ARG A 29 -9.72 20.03 -11.21
CA ARG A 29 -8.90 19.64 -10.06
C ARG A 29 -7.60 20.42 -10.00
N GLU A 30 -6.93 20.60 -11.14
CA GLU A 30 -5.71 21.41 -11.22
C GLU A 30 -5.95 22.85 -10.76
N GLN A 31 -7.03 23.49 -11.20
CA GLN A 31 -7.41 24.82 -10.75
C GLN A 31 -7.64 24.91 -9.23
N TYR A 32 -8.24 23.87 -8.63
CA TYR A 32 -8.45 23.82 -7.18
C TYR A 32 -7.13 23.60 -6.42
N ILE A 33 -6.23 22.78 -6.92
CA ILE A 33 -4.90 22.57 -6.35
C ILE A 33 -4.09 23.88 -6.37
N GLN A 34 -4.15 24.62 -7.48
CA GLN A 34 -3.49 25.94 -7.59
C GLN A 34 -4.09 26.99 -6.61
N LYS A 35 -5.34 26.83 -6.20
CA LYS A 35 -5.98 27.64 -5.14
C LYS A 35 -5.70 27.15 -3.72
N GLY A 36 -4.86 26.12 -3.55
CA GLY A 36 -4.45 25.59 -2.25
C GLY A 36 -5.35 24.48 -1.70
N ILE A 37 -6.34 23.97 -2.45
CA ILE A 37 -7.14 22.83 -2.03
C ILE A 37 -6.29 21.56 -2.17
N HIS A 38 -6.24 20.77 -1.11
CA HIS A 38 -5.43 19.56 -1.12
C HIS A 38 -6.03 18.48 -2.03
N TYR A 39 -5.19 17.77 -2.80
CA TYR A 39 -5.63 16.77 -3.77
C TYR A 39 -6.52 15.66 -3.18
N CYS A 40 -6.36 15.33 -1.89
CA CYS A 40 -7.15 14.30 -1.21
C CYS A 40 -8.61 14.73 -0.93
N GLU A 41 -8.94 16.00 -1.10
CA GLU A 41 -10.30 16.52 -0.92
C GLU A 41 -11.15 16.39 -2.18
N MET A 42 -10.57 15.86 -3.24
CA MET A 42 -11.20 15.73 -4.56
C MET A 42 -11.07 14.33 -5.12
N LEU A 43 -12.12 13.82 -5.75
CA LEU A 43 -12.05 12.59 -6.54
C LEU A 43 -11.73 12.91 -8.01
N PRO A 44 -10.82 12.16 -8.66
CA PRO A 44 -10.65 12.27 -10.10
C PRO A 44 -11.81 11.64 -10.86
N LEU A 45 -12.22 12.27 -11.94
CA LEU A 45 -13.02 11.59 -12.94
C LEU A 45 -12.12 10.64 -13.71
N GLU A 46 -12.35 9.33 -13.54
CA GLU A 46 -11.56 8.31 -14.21
C GLU A 46 -12.12 8.04 -15.61
N TYR A 47 -11.23 8.00 -16.60
CA TYR A 47 -11.58 7.73 -17.99
C TYR A 47 -11.40 6.25 -18.32
N ARG A 48 -12.22 5.74 -19.24
CA ARG A 48 -12.02 4.40 -19.77
C ARG A 48 -10.67 4.35 -20.51
N PRO A 49 -9.79 3.39 -20.16
CA PRO A 49 -8.50 3.26 -20.83
C PRO A 49 -8.62 3.05 -22.32
N SER A 50 -7.76 3.69 -23.11
CA SER A 50 -7.69 3.48 -24.56
C SER A 50 -7.09 2.10 -24.90
N GLU A 51 -7.34 1.61 -26.12
CA GLU A 51 -6.72 0.36 -26.58
C GLU A 51 -5.18 0.43 -26.61
N ARG A 52 -4.62 1.59 -26.88
CA ARG A 52 -3.16 1.81 -26.82
C ARG A 52 -2.64 1.63 -25.37
N TYR A 53 -3.37 2.20 -24.39
CA TYR A 53 -3.03 2.03 -22.97
C TYR A 53 -3.16 0.56 -22.55
N MET A 54 -4.25 -0.12 -22.94
CA MET A 54 -4.46 -1.52 -22.62
C MET A 54 -3.41 -2.44 -23.26
N SER A 55 -2.93 -2.13 -24.45
CA SER A 55 -1.82 -2.85 -25.10
C SER A 55 -0.52 -2.68 -24.32
N ALA A 56 -0.18 -1.45 -23.92
CA ALA A 56 1.00 -1.18 -23.10
C ALA A 56 0.91 -1.89 -21.74
N TYR A 57 -0.26 -1.88 -21.11
CA TYR A 57 -0.51 -2.61 -19.86
C TYR A 57 -0.28 -4.12 -20.01
N ARG A 58 -0.83 -4.75 -21.06
CA ARG A 58 -0.64 -6.19 -21.31
C ARG A 58 0.84 -6.54 -21.53
N ASN A 59 1.56 -5.73 -22.31
CA ASN A 59 2.99 -5.90 -22.51
C ASN A 59 3.78 -5.76 -21.19
N ALA A 60 3.44 -4.77 -20.38
CA ALA A 60 4.07 -4.60 -19.06
C ALA A 60 3.78 -5.81 -18.15
N LEU A 61 2.55 -6.29 -18.12
CA LEU A 61 2.16 -7.46 -17.34
C LEU A 61 2.93 -8.71 -17.77
N GLU A 62 3.06 -8.95 -19.06
CA GLU A 62 3.81 -10.08 -19.61
C GLU A 62 5.29 -10.03 -19.24
N ASN A 63 5.92 -8.85 -19.36
CA ASN A 63 7.36 -8.69 -19.14
C ASN A 63 7.72 -8.61 -17.64
N TYR A 64 6.88 -8.01 -16.81
CA TYR A 64 7.22 -7.68 -15.42
C TYR A 64 6.50 -8.52 -14.36
N SER A 65 5.52 -9.36 -14.72
CA SER A 65 4.83 -10.20 -13.73
C SER A 65 5.78 -11.15 -12.99
N ARG A 66 6.71 -11.78 -13.68
CA ARG A 66 7.67 -12.72 -13.09
C ARG A 66 8.72 -12.03 -12.20
N PRO A 67 9.41 -10.95 -12.62
CA PRO A 67 10.29 -10.17 -11.75
C PRO A 67 9.55 -9.64 -10.51
N THR A 68 8.34 -9.09 -10.69
CA THR A 68 7.52 -8.57 -9.58
C THR A 68 7.14 -9.67 -8.59
N ALA A 69 6.69 -10.83 -9.07
CA ALA A 69 6.37 -11.98 -8.22
C ALA A 69 7.59 -12.44 -7.41
N LYS A 70 8.78 -12.49 -8.03
CA LYS A 70 10.04 -12.82 -7.33
C LYS A 70 10.33 -11.81 -6.21
N ALA A 71 10.20 -10.52 -6.50
CA ALA A 71 10.42 -9.46 -5.52
C ALA A 71 9.40 -9.55 -4.36
N VAL A 72 8.12 -9.85 -4.65
CA VAL A 72 7.10 -10.09 -3.62
C VAL A 72 7.49 -11.29 -2.74
N CYS A 73 7.97 -12.39 -3.31
CA CYS A 73 8.41 -13.55 -2.53
C CYS A 73 9.60 -13.19 -1.61
N VAL A 74 10.59 -12.43 -2.12
CA VAL A 74 11.74 -11.97 -1.31
C VAL A 74 11.27 -11.10 -0.16
N LEU A 75 10.39 -10.12 -0.43
CA LEU A 75 9.80 -9.28 0.60
C LEU A 75 9.06 -10.11 1.65
N ALA A 76 8.19 -11.02 1.22
CA ALA A 76 7.41 -11.87 2.12
C ALA A 76 8.30 -12.67 3.08
N GLU A 77 9.40 -13.26 2.58
CA GLU A 77 10.37 -13.99 3.39
C GLU A 77 11.06 -13.08 4.44
N LYS A 78 11.46 -11.87 4.03
CA LYS A 78 12.08 -10.91 4.94
C LYS A 78 11.11 -10.51 6.06
N LEU A 79 9.86 -10.18 5.72
CA LEU A 79 8.82 -9.81 6.70
C LEU A 79 8.52 -10.96 7.67
N TYR A 80 8.34 -12.17 7.15
CA TYR A 80 8.02 -13.35 7.95
C TYR A 80 9.13 -13.69 8.96
N ARG A 81 10.39 -13.63 8.54
CA ARG A 81 11.55 -13.82 9.41
C ARG A 81 11.66 -12.72 10.46
N LYS A 82 11.55 -11.46 10.05
CA LYS A 82 11.64 -10.31 10.96
C LYS A 82 10.61 -10.39 12.09
N LYS A 83 9.39 -10.81 11.79
CA LYS A 83 8.29 -10.93 12.76
C LYS A 83 8.19 -12.31 13.42
N SER A 84 9.20 -13.17 13.23
CA SER A 84 9.26 -14.52 13.83
C SER A 84 7.99 -15.34 13.61
N GLY A 85 7.39 -15.23 12.42
CA GLY A 85 6.17 -15.92 12.02
C GLY A 85 4.86 -15.34 12.57
N ARG A 86 4.90 -14.31 13.41
CA ARG A 86 3.72 -13.62 13.97
C ARG A 86 3.53 -12.28 13.27
N LEU A 87 3.10 -12.31 12.02
CA LEU A 87 2.98 -11.13 11.15
C LEU A 87 1.53 -10.68 11.02
N VAL A 88 1.30 -9.40 11.25
CA VAL A 88 0.08 -8.66 10.89
C VAL A 88 0.46 -7.63 9.83
N ILE A 89 -0.06 -7.77 8.61
CA ILE A 89 0.23 -6.87 7.51
C ILE A 89 -0.70 -5.66 7.58
N VAL A 90 -0.13 -4.47 7.50
CA VAL A 90 -0.87 -3.21 7.39
C VAL A 90 -0.46 -2.50 6.10
N SER A 91 -1.29 -2.59 5.09
CA SER A 91 -1.06 -1.97 3.80
C SER A 91 -1.42 -0.49 3.81
N LEU A 92 -0.51 0.33 3.29
CA LEU A 92 -0.79 1.74 3.04
C LEU A 92 -1.65 1.86 1.77
N ALA A 93 -2.88 2.32 1.95
CA ALA A 93 -3.82 2.44 0.84
C ALA A 93 -3.40 3.58 -0.09
N ARG A 94 -3.44 3.31 -1.37
CA ARG A 94 -3.98 2.13 -2.06
C ARG A 94 -2.91 1.18 -2.63
N ALA A 95 -1.72 1.66 -2.99
CA ALA A 95 -0.69 0.87 -3.69
C ALA A 95 -0.20 -0.35 -2.87
N GLY A 96 -0.17 -0.23 -1.55
CA GLY A 96 0.20 -1.33 -0.65
C GLY A 96 -0.79 -2.49 -0.63
N ILE A 97 -2.08 -2.28 -0.95
CA ILE A 97 -3.11 -3.31 -0.81
C ILE A 97 -2.81 -4.56 -1.63
N PRO A 98 -2.61 -4.48 -2.96
CA PRO A 98 -2.30 -5.68 -3.75
C PRO A 98 -1.00 -6.36 -3.30
N ILE A 99 -0.04 -5.60 -2.79
CA ILE A 99 1.22 -6.16 -2.29
C ILE A 99 0.98 -6.97 -1.01
N GLY A 100 0.27 -6.41 -0.04
CA GLY A 100 -0.10 -7.13 1.19
C GLY A 100 -0.88 -8.41 0.89
N ILE A 101 -1.80 -8.38 -0.09
CA ILE A 101 -2.54 -9.57 -0.56
C ILE A 101 -1.58 -10.63 -1.11
N LEU A 102 -0.66 -10.25 -1.99
CA LEU A 102 0.29 -11.18 -2.59
C LEU A 102 1.24 -11.78 -1.54
N VAL A 103 1.74 -10.97 -0.61
CA VAL A 103 2.56 -11.43 0.52
C VAL A 103 1.78 -12.44 1.38
N LYS A 104 0.54 -12.11 1.77
CA LYS A 104 -0.33 -13.00 2.54
C LYS A 104 -0.55 -14.33 1.83
N ARG A 105 -0.93 -14.31 0.56
CA ARG A 105 -1.18 -15.51 -0.24
C ARG A 105 0.06 -16.37 -0.41
N TYR A 106 1.22 -15.75 -0.62
CA TYR A 106 2.49 -16.46 -0.70
C TYR A 106 2.82 -17.19 0.61
N LEU A 107 2.74 -16.47 1.74
CA LEU A 107 3.06 -17.05 3.06
C LEU A 107 2.06 -18.15 3.46
N LYS A 108 0.76 -17.95 3.19
CA LYS A 108 -0.26 -18.98 3.38
C LYS A 108 0.05 -20.24 2.57
N ASN A 109 0.41 -20.08 1.30
CA ASN A 109 0.71 -21.23 0.43
C ASN A 109 2.00 -21.95 0.87
N LYS A 110 3.02 -21.21 1.28
CA LYS A 110 4.33 -21.81 1.61
C LYS A 110 4.41 -22.40 3.01
N TYR A 111 3.78 -21.73 3.99
CA TYR A 111 3.94 -22.05 5.40
C TYR A 111 2.64 -22.52 6.08
N ASP A 112 1.54 -22.53 5.33
CA ASP A 112 0.18 -22.84 5.85
C ASP A 112 -0.22 -21.98 7.06
N VAL A 113 0.11 -20.68 7.03
CA VAL A 113 -0.18 -19.72 8.09
C VAL A 113 -1.32 -18.78 7.71
N ASP A 114 -2.18 -18.47 8.68
CA ASP A 114 -3.23 -17.43 8.53
C ASP A 114 -2.67 -16.07 8.96
N ILE A 115 -2.32 -15.25 8.00
CA ILE A 115 -1.82 -13.88 8.21
C ILE A 115 -2.99 -12.90 8.16
N LYS A 116 -3.13 -12.06 9.17
CA LYS A 116 -4.09 -10.95 9.14
C LYS A 116 -3.55 -9.80 8.32
N HIS A 117 -4.44 -9.21 7.52
CA HIS A 117 -4.06 -8.13 6.61
C HIS A 117 -5.12 -7.04 6.64
N TYR A 118 -4.69 -5.84 6.99
CA TYR A 118 -5.47 -4.61 7.04
C TYR A 118 -4.99 -3.62 6.00
N ALA A 119 -5.90 -2.78 5.50
CA ALA A 119 -5.56 -1.64 4.67
C ALA A 119 -6.04 -0.35 5.35
N ILE A 120 -5.13 0.61 5.53
CA ILE A 120 -5.40 1.87 6.20
C ILE A 120 -5.02 3.06 5.33
N SER A 121 -5.57 4.24 5.62
CA SER A 121 -5.24 5.46 4.90
C SER A 121 -3.96 6.10 5.42
N ILE A 122 -3.11 6.52 4.49
CA ILE A 122 -2.04 7.49 4.71
C ILE A 122 -2.12 8.56 3.62
N ILE A 123 -2.01 9.82 4.00
CA ILE A 123 -2.13 10.94 3.06
C ILE A 123 -0.95 11.88 3.29
N ARG A 124 -0.19 12.13 2.23
CA ARG A 124 0.94 13.06 2.28
C ARG A 124 0.50 14.43 2.80
N GLY A 125 1.17 14.93 3.84
CA GLY A 125 0.85 16.19 4.49
C GLY A 125 -0.39 16.18 5.40
N ARG A 126 -1.04 15.02 5.60
CA ARG A 126 -2.21 14.85 6.48
C ARG A 126 -2.03 13.74 7.52
N GLY A 127 -1.01 12.88 7.37
CA GLY A 127 -0.71 11.80 8.30
C GLY A 127 -1.39 10.47 7.96
N ILE A 128 -1.52 9.63 8.98
CA ILE A 128 -2.08 8.29 8.92
C ILE A 128 -3.39 8.21 9.72
N ASP A 129 -4.25 7.27 9.41
CA ASP A 129 -5.49 7.04 10.15
C ASP A 129 -5.21 6.42 11.52
N CYS A 130 -5.15 7.26 12.57
CA CYS A 130 -4.89 6.82 13.94
C CYS A 130 -5.99 5.90 14.47
N ASN A 131 -7.27 6.12 14.11
CA ASN A 131 -8.36 5.23 14.56
C ASN A 131 -8.17 3.80 14.03
N ALA A 132 -7.64 3.67 12.81
CA ALA A 132 -7.33 2.36 12.25
C ALA A 132 -6.13 1.71 12.94
N ILE A 133 -5.11 2.49 13.34
CA ILE A 133 -3.97 1.99 14.13
C ILE A 133 -4.46 1.51 15.49
N ASP A 134 -5.23 2.31 16.22
CA ASP A 134 -5.76 1.97 17.53
C ASP A 134 -6.61 0.67 17.47
N TYR A 135 -7.47 0.55 16.47
CA TYR A 135 -8.25 -0.68 16.23
C TYR A 135 -7.39 -1.93 16.01
N ILE A 136 -6.23 -1.77 15.35
CA ILE A 136 -5.30 -2.89 15.14
C ILE A 136 -4.56 -3.23 16.43
N LEU A 137 -4.10 -2.22 17.18
CA LEU A 137 -3.37 -2.40 18.44
C LEU A 137 -4.26 -2.94 19.59
N ASP A 138 -5.57 -2.71 19.55
CA ASP A 138 -6.52 -3.36 20.45
C ASP A 138 -6.60 -4.88 20.25
N LYS A 139 -6.14 -5.40 19.12
CA LYS A 139 -6.22 -6.83 18.74
C LYS A 139 -4.88 -7.54 18.67
N TYR A 140 -3.81 -6.82 18.43
CA TYR A 140 -2.48 -7.39 18.16
C TYR A 140 -1.38 -6.59 18.86
N ASP A 141 -0.34 -7.30 19.29
CA ASP A 141 0.84 -6.66 19.84
C ASP A 141 1.60 -5.87 18.77
N ALA A 142 2.07 -4.67 19.11
CA ALA A 142 2.79 -3.79 18.19
C ALA A 142 3.96 -4.46 17.44
N PRO A 143 4.78 -5.34 18.07
CA PRO A 143 5.86 -6.05 17.36
C PRO A 143 5.40 -6.95 16.20
N GLN A 144 4.12 -7.36 16.17
CA GLN A 144 3.56 -8.17 15.07
C GLN A 144 3.22 -7.33 13.84
N VAL A 145 2.94 -6.05 14.04
CA VAL A 145 2.48 -5.13 13.00
C VAL A 145 3.63 -4.77 12.05
N GLN A 146 3.35 -4.83 10.74
CA GLN A 146 4.29 -4.44 9.70
C GLN A 146 3.59 -3.67 8.59
N PHE A 147 4.01 -2.43 8.40
CA PHE A 147 3.53 -1.61 7.30
C PHE A 147 4.14 -2.04 5.98
N VAL A 148 3.29 -2.07 4.93
CA VAL A 148 3.74 -2.40 3.57
C VAL A 148 3.16 -1.44 2.54
N ASP A 149 3.96 -1.19 1.49
CA ASP A 149 3.56 -0.40 0.32
C ASP A 149 4.15 -1.03 -0.96
N GLY A 150 3.87 -0.46 -2.10
CA GLY A 150 4.35 -0.97 -3.39
C GLY A 150 5.79 -0.57 -3.70
N TRP A 151 6.10 0.69 -3.55
CA TRP A 151 7.33 1.31 -4.06
C TRP A 151 7.77 2.51 -3.22
N ILE A 152 9.06 2.66 -3.01
CA ILE A 152 9.65 3.86 -2.42
C ILE A 152 10.44 4.61 -3.50
N GLY A 153 9.94 5.80 -3.89
CA GLY A 153 10.67 6.70 -4.78
C GLY A 153 11.63 7.60 -4.00
N LYS A 154 11.16 8.82 -3.67
CA LYS A 154 11.97 9.79 -2.92
C LYS A 154 11.77 9.73 -1.40
N GLY A 155 11.06 8.74 -0.88
CA GLY A 155 10.86 8.53 0.56
C GLY A 155 9.75 9.38 1.19
N ALA A 156 8.92 10.09 0.40
CA ALA A 156 7.90 10.98 0.96
C ALA A 156 6.88 10.25 1.85
N ILE A 157 6.40 9.08 1.45
CA ILE A 157 5.46 8.27 2.26
C ILE A 157 6.17 7.66 3.47
N LEU A 158 7.41 7.19 3.31
CA LEU A 158 8.21 6.69 4.44
C LEU A 158 8.43 7.77 5.50
N SER A 159 8.75 9.01 5.09
CA SER A 159 8.90 10.14 6.01
C SER A 159 7.58 10.45 6.71
N GLN A 160 6.46 10.45 5.98
CA GLN A 160 5.13 10.67 6.53
C GLN A 160 4.73 9.58 7.53
N LEU A 161 5.07 8.32 7.24
CA LEU A 161 4.85 7.20 8.15
C LEU A 161 5.66 7.39 9.45
N LYS A 162 6.96 7.67 9.35
CA LYS A 162 7.83 7.90 10.50
C LYS A 162 7.35 9.05 11.37
N GLU A 163 6.91 10.16 10.76
CA GLU A 163 6.35 11.30 11.47
C GLU A 163 5.05 10.93 12.21
N ALA A 164 4.13 10.25 11.52
CA ALA A 164 2.85 9.86 12.11
C ALA A 164 3.00 8.85 13.26
N LEU A 165 3.97 7.94 13.18
CA LEU A 165 4.23 6.93 14.19
C LEU A 165 5.04 7.46 15.41
N GLN A 166 5.38 8.74 15.47
CA GLN A 166 5.96 9.33 16.70
C GLN A 166 5.03 9.20 17.91
N ASN A 167 3.71 9.13 17.68
CA ASN A 167 2.72 8.91 18.73
C ASN A 167 2.52 7.42 19.09
N TYR A 168 3.19 6.51 18.39
CA TYR A 168 3.13 5.05 18.54
C TYR A 168 4.56 4.47 18.58
N PRO A 169 5.36 4.81 19.61
CA PRO A 169 6.79 4.46 19.66
C PRO A 169 7.06 2.96 19.71
N GLU A 170 6.05 2.15 20.04
CA GLU A 170 6.10 0.70 20.06
C GLU A 170 6.00 0.06 18.65
N LEU A 171 5.52 0.82 17.65
CA LEU A 171 5.38 0.34 16.28
C LEU A 171 6.70 0.47 15.51
N ASP A 172 6.94 -0.52 14.65
CA ASP A 172 8.07 -0.52 13.74
C ASP A 172 7.83 0.47 12.59
N THR A 173 8.74 1.43 12.42
CA THR A 173 8.65 2.47 11.39
C THR A 173 9.26 2.05 10.05
N GLU A 174 9.87 0.86 9.97
CA GLU A 174 10.44 0.36 8.73
C GLU A 174 9.35 -0.11 7.79
N LEU A 175 9.32 0.44 6.58
CA LEU A 175 8.32 0.13 5.57
C LEU A 175 8.79 -1.02 4.67
N GLY A 176 7.97 -2.08 4.58
CA GLY A 176 8.19 -3.16 3.63
C GLY A 176 7.66 -2.79 2.24
N VAL A 177 8.48 -2.93 1.19
CA VAL A 177 8.09 -2.60 -0.19
C VAL A 177 8.59 -3.61 -1.20
N VAL A 178 7.92 -3.69 -2.34
CA VAL A 178 8.40 -4.56 -3.44
C VAL A 178 9.66 -3.97 -4.08
N SER A 179 9.67 -2.66 -4.31
CA SER A 179 10.78 -1.98 -4.98
C SER A 179 11.23 -0.74 -4.19
N ASP A 180 12.54 -0.64 -3.94
CA ASP A 180 13.18 0.49 -3.25
C ASP A 180 14.43 0.94 -4.01
N PRO A 181 14.30 1.62 -5.17
CA PRO A 181 15.44 2.11 -5.91
C PRO A 181 16.22 3.22 -5.19
N ALA A 182 15.63 3.82 -4.15
CA ALA A 182 16.29 4.85 -3.34
C ALA A 182 17.15 4.31 -2.18
N ASN A 183 17.14 3.00 -1.95
CA ASN A 183 17.87 2.33 -0.86
C ASN A 183 17.54 2.91 0.53
N LEU A 184 16.26 3.06 0.83
CA LEU A 184 15.76 3.64 2.09
C LEU A 184 15.29 2.62 3.11
N THR A 185 15.16 1.34 2.71
CA THR A 185 14.74 0.24 3.60
C THR A 185 15.43 -1.07 3.26
N GLU A 186 15.76 -1.85 4.28
CA GLU A 186 16.23 -3.23 4.11
C GLU A 186 15.07 -4.20 3.79
N LEU A 187 13.84 -3.82 4.15
CA LEU A 187 12.62 -4.61 3.89
C LEU A 187 12.07 -4.37 2.49
N CYS A 188 12.88 -4.65 1.48
CA CYS A 188 12.46 -4.57 0.09
C CYS A 188 12.63 -5.90 -0.64
N GLY A 189 11.83 -6.09 -1.68
CA GLY A 189 11.95 -7.22 -2.60
C GLY A 189 13.11 -7.07 -3.56
N THR A 190 13.37 -5.84 -4.00
CA THR A 190 14.46 -5.47 -4.91
C THR A 190 14.79 -3.98 -4.78
N HIS A 191 16.01 -3.60 -5.16
CA HIS A 191 16.42 -2.20 -5.36
C HIS A 191 16.34 -1.77 -6.83
N GLU A 192 15.90 -2.65 -7.73
CA GLU A 192 15.60 -2.28 -9.10
C GLU A 192 14.34 -1.42 -9.16
N ASP A 193 14.31 -0.45 -10.07
CA ASP A 193 13.12 0.38 -10.29
C ASP A 193 12.09 -0.40 -11.09
N ILE A 194 11.22 -1.11 -10.39
CA ILE A 194 10.10 -1.84 -10.96
C ILE A 194 8.85 -0.96 -10.85
N LEU A 195 8.34 -0.53 -12.00
CA LEU A 195 7.04 0.14 -12.07
C LEU A 195 5.92 -0.85 -11.76
N ILE A 196 5.24 -0.61 -10.64
CA ILE A 196 4.12 -1.44 -10.20
C ILE A 196 2.84 -0.83 -10.77
N PRO A 197 2.05 -1.55 -11.59
CA PRO A 197 0.86 -1.01 -12.25
C PRO A 197 -0.17 -0.39 -11.30
N SER A 198 -0.25 -0.87 -10.06
CA SER A 198 -1.13 -0.32 -9.02
C SER A 198 -0.67 1.04 -8.46
N SER A 199 0.51 1.48 -8.79
CA SER A 199 1.10 2.76 -8.36
C SER A 199 0.96 3.86 -9.40
N CYS A 200 0.43 3.54 -10.57
CA CYS A 200 0.27 4.46 -11.70
C CYS A 200 -1.10 5.11 -11.70
#